data_dccc747e8f926f6f437c442c89774bd2
#
_entry.id   dccc747e8f926f6f437c442c89774bd2
#
_cell.length_a   1.000
_cell.length_b   1.000
_cell.length_c   1.000
_cell.angle_alpha   90.00
_cell.angle_beta   90.00
_cell.angle_gamma   90.00
#
_symmetry.space_group_name_H-M   'P 1'
#
loop_
_entity.id
_entity.type
_entity.pdbx_description
1 polymer ?
#
loop_
_entity_poly.entity_id
_entity_poly.type
_entity_poly.pdbx_seq_one_letter_code
_entity_poly.pdbx_strand_id
1 'polypeptide(L)'
;MSHFSVLVIGENVEQQLAPYHEFECTGTDDQFVQDVDLTVEAKARFDNETETCLKAPDGTLHEFFDEHGNWRPEFSQPDPKAPVHDSGRRTHFIPPGYEKIDVPAAMVTTFAEWTQGWYGMKAVPFGAEPDKAGEHKYGFILLNEAGNVLKAIKRTNPNKKWDWWEFGGRWSGFLKLKPGASGELGRRGLMGSCADDSPGRADIARKGDIDFEGMRNKAGVQAAERWDKVEQATGGLLWTNWESVREAHKGDIDTARNVYHAQSAKVAACKALGDPWGGVDEYLTPRDQYIQQARDSSTVTYALVKDSQWAARGEMGWFGVSRDEVATDDWNRKFNELIDSLPDDTLITVIDCHI
;
A
#
# COMPACT_ATOMS: atom_id res chain seq x y z
N MET A 1 -3.54 1.48 -5.76
CA MET A 1 -4.08 2.49 -4.82
C MET A 1 -4.62 1.75 -3.61
N SER A 2 -4.18 2.13 -2.43
CA SER A 2 -4.49 1.42 -1.20
C SER A 2 -5.30 2.30 -0.26
N HIS A 3 -6.33 1.72 0.36
CA HIS A 3 -7.10 2.36 1.40
C HIS A 3 -6.84 1.69 2.74
N PHE A 4 -6.83 2.46 3.81
CA PHE A 4 -6.68 1.93 5.16
C PHE A 4 -7.38 2.82 6.19
N SER A 5 -7.86 2.17 7.26
CA SER A 5 -8.57 2.85 8.34
C SER A 5 -7.60 3.49 9.33
N VAL A 6 -7.90 4.70 9.75
CA VAL A 6 -7.15 5.41 10.78
C VAL A 6 -8.11 5.92 11.84
N LEU A 7 -7.75 5.74 13.10
CA LEU A 7 -8.47 6.33 14.23
C LEU A 7 -7.73 7.60 14.69
N VAL A 8 -8.41 8.73 14.66
CA VAL A 8 -7.88 10.00 15.20
C VAL A 8 -8.47 10.26 16.58
N ILE A 9 -7.61 10.49 17.57
CA ILE A 9 -7.97 10.72 18.96
C ILE A 9 -7.80 12.20 19.29
N GLY A 10 -8.89 12.84 19.70
CA GLY A 10 -8.94 14.27 20.02
C GLY A 10 -9.54 15.13 18.93
N GLU A 11 -9.50 16.43 19.17
CA GLU A 11 -10.06 17.44 18.25
C GLU A 11 -9.09 17.76 17.08
N ASN A 12 -9.54 18.57 16.12
CA ASN A 12 -8.72 19.12 15.03
C ASN A 12 -8.06 18.06 14.15
N VAL A 13 -8.85 17.13 13.62
CA VAL A 13 -8.41 16.01 12.77
C VAL A 13 -7.47 16.47 11.65
N GLU A 14 -7.84 17.52 10.92
CA GLU A 14 -7.01 18.06 9.82
C GLU A 14 -5.61 18.48 10.29
N GLN A 15 -5.54 19.18 11.45
CA GLN A 15 -4.26 19.60 12.02
C GLN A 15 -3.42 18.41 12.47
N GLN A 16 -4.04 17.36 13.01
CA GLN A 16 -3.33 16.16 13.44
C GLN A 16 -2.80 15.35 12.28
N LEU A 17 -3.47 15.38 11.13
CA LEU A 17 -3.07 14.68 9.90
C LEU A 17 -2.08 15.46 9.04
N ALA A 18 -2.04 16.79 9.15
CA ALA A 18 -1.20 17.65 8.33
C ALA A 18 0.28 17.22 8.25
N PRO A 19 0.93 16.72 9.33
CA PRO A 19 2.33 16.26 9.24
C PRO A 19 2.59 15.09 8.29
N TYR A 20 1.54 14.42 7.80
CA TYR A 20 1.62 13.13 7.11
C TYR A 20 1.12 13.14 5.67
N HIS A 21 0.81 14.32 5.11
CA HIS A 21 0.35 14.41 3.72
C HIS A 21 1.47 14.07 2.73
N GLU A 22 1.11 13.48 1.59
CA GLU A 22 2.02 13.30 0.47
C GLU A 22 2.06 14.58 -0.38
N PHE A 23 3.18 15.32 -0.29
CA PHE A 23 3.35 16.59 -0.99
C PHE A 23 3.19 16.45 -2.51
N GLU A 24 3.71 15.37 -3.07
CA GLU A 24 3.70 15.11 -4.51
C GLU A 24 2.26 14.98 -5.07
N CYS A 25 1.32 14.54 -4.25
CA CYS A 25 -0.08 14.38 -4.62
C CYS A 25 -0.94 15.57 -4.20
N THR A 26 -0.79 16.05 -2.97
CA THR A 26 -1.58 17.17 -2.45
C THR A 26 -1.14 18.53 -3.01
N GLY A 27 0.12 18.66 -3.37
CA GLY A 27 0.74 19.92 -3.80
C GLY A 27 0.85 20.98 -2.70
N THR A 28 0.55 20.64 -1.44
CA THR A 28 0.60 21.55 -0.29
C THR A 28 2.02 21.73 0.16
N ASP A 29 2.59 22.91 -0.14
CA ASP A 29 3.96 23.27 0.24
C ASP A 29 3.95 23.99 1.58
N ASP A 30 4.20 23.26 2.65
CA ASP A 30 4.14 23.74 4.03
C ASP A 30 5.43 23.39 4.82
N GLN A 31 5.38 23.58 6.13
CA GLN A 31 6.50 23.34 7.04
C GLN A 31 6.97 21.87 7.11
N PHE A 32 6.19 20.91 6.59
CA PHE A 32 6.52 19.49 6.59
C PHE A 32 7.26 19.05 5.33
N VAL A 33 7.28 19.92 4.30
CA VAL A 33 8.01 19.66 3.05
C VAL A 33 9.50 20.00 3.24
N GLN A 34 10.34 19.07 2.87
CA GLN A 34 11.79 19.18 3.01
C GLN A 34 12.49 18.96 1.68
N ASP A 35 13.64 19.63 1.53
CA ASP A 35 14.58 19.40 0.46
C ASP A 35 15.49 18.21 0.85
N VAL A 36 15.25 17.04 0.27
CA VAL A 36 16.02 15.82 0.55
C VAL A 36 17.09 15.64 -0.52
N ASP A 37 18.35 15.58 -0.11
CA ASP A 37 19.49 15.38 -1.01
C ASP A 37 19.63 13.88 -1.38
N LEU A 38 19.32 13.55 -2.62
CA LEU A 38 19.39 12.20 -3.18
C LEU A 38 20.69 11.96 -3.99
N THR A 39 21.64 12.88 -4.01
CA THR A 39 22.79 12.84 -4.92
C THR A 39 23.58 11.55 -4.84
N VAL A 40 23.88 11.10 -3.62
CA VAL A 40 24.66 9.87 -3.38
C VAL A 40 23.88 8.64 -3.79
N GLU A 41 22.59 8.56 -3.42
CA GLU A 41 21.70 7.45 -3.77
C GLU A 41 21.50 7.35 -5.28
N ALA A 42 21.18 8.49 -5.92
CA ALA A 42 21.00 8.58 -7.37
C ALA A 42 22.28 8.17 -8.12
N LYS A 43 23.44 8.62 -7.65
CA LYS A 43 24.72 8.25 -8.27
C LYS A 43 25.02 6.76 -8.14
N ALA A 44 24.84 6.20 -6.93
CA ALA A 44 25.04 4.77 -6.70
C ALA A 44 24.08 3.92 -7.53
N ARG A 45 22.84 4.37 -7.72
CA ARG A 45 21.87 3.69 -8.58
C ARG A 45 22.29 3.75 -10.04
N PHE A 46 22.63 4.94 -10.55
CA PHE A 46 23.10 5.12 -11.93
C PHE A 46 24.33 4.27 -12.25
N ASP A 47 25.29 4.16 -11.33
CA ASP A 47 26.51 3.38 -11.53
C ASP A 47 26.26 1.87 -11.61
N ASN A 48 25.15 1.38 -11.06
CA ASN A 48 24.73 -0.01 -11.10
C ASN A 48 23.62 -0.29 -12.15
N GLU A 49 23.12 0.74 -12.82
CA GLU A 49 22.06 0.62 -13.84
C GLU A 49 22.62 0.10 -15.15
N THR A 50 21.86 -0.75 -15.80
CA THR A 50 22.18 -1.27 -17.12
C THR A 50 21.05 -0.96 -18.08
N GLU A 51 21.40 -0.57 -19.31
CA GLU A 51 20.47 -0.32 -20.40
C GLU A 51 20.59 -1.41 -21.45
N THR A 52 19.46 -1.92 -21.90
CA THR A 52 19.41 -2.88 -22.98
C THR A 52 19.45 -2.16 -24.33
N CYS A 53 20.48 -2.37 -25.12
CA CYS A 53 20.70 -1.75 -26.42
C CYS A 53 20.79 -2.77 -27.55
N LEU A 54 20.62 -2.31 -28.79
CA LEU A 54 21.02 -3.02 -30.00
C LEU A 54 22.38 -2.53 -30.44
N LYS A 55 23.35 -3.43 -30.49
CA LYS A 55 24.66 -3.17 -31.07
C LYS A 55 24.65 -3.46 -32.55
N ALA A 56 24.91 -2.45 -33.37
CA ALA A 56 25.03 -2.58 -34.82
C ALA A 56 26.33 -3.30 -35.21
N PRO A 57 26.48 -3.81 -36.48
CA PRO A 57 27.70 -4.45 -36.96
C PRO A 57 28.94 -3.54 -36.90
N ASP A 58 28.79 -2.24 -36.98
CA ASP A 58 29.88 -1.26 -36.88
C ASP A 58 30.22 -0.90 -35.39
N GLY A 59 29.52 -1.51 -34.43
CA GLY A 59 29.72 -1.29 -32.99
C GLY A 59 28.87 -0.18 -32.40
N THR A 60 28.09 0.55 -33.20
CA THR A 60 27.20 1.62 -32.72
C THR A 60 26.11 1.05 -31.84
N LEU A 61 25.83 1.71 -30.69
CA LEU A 61 24.75 1.35 -29.79
C LEU A 61 23.49 2.13 -30.15
N HIS A 62 22.37 1.43 -30.22
CA HIS A 62 21.04 1.99 -30.46
C HIS A 62 20.11 1.63 -29.31
N GLU A 63 19.42 2.60 -28.73
CA GLU A 63 18.34 2.36 -27.80
C GLU A 63 17.14 1.75 -28.52
N PHE A 64 16.41 0.86 -27.85
CA PHE A 64 15.17 0.28 -28.38
C PHE A 64 14.04 1.27 -28.46
N PHE A 65 14.00 2.19 -27.48
CA PHE A 65 12.87 3.09 -27.27
C PHE A 65 13.24 4.51 -27.66
N ASP A 66 12.24 5.27 -28.06
CA ASP A 66 12.35 6.72 -28.21
C ASP A 66 12.16 7.42 -26.84
N GLU A 67 12.25 8.73 -26.82
CA GLU A 67 12.06 9.58 -25.62
C GLU A 67 10.66 9.47 -24.97
N HIS A 68 9.69 8.86 -25.69
CA HIS A 68 8.33 8.62 -25.21
C HIS A 68 8.09 7.18 -24.78
N GLY A 69 9.14 6.34 -24.77
CA GLY A 69 9.04 4.93 -24.42
C GLY A 69 8.41 4.05 -25.50
N ASN A 70 8.27 4.55 -26.74
CA ASN A 70 7.82 3.75 -27.87
C ASN A 70 9.01 3.08 -28.55
N TRP A 71 8.79 1.89 -29.07
CA TRP A 71 9.80 1.26 -29.90
C TRP A 71 10.13 2.12 -31.11
N ARG A 72 11.41 2.34 -31.34
CA ARG A 72 11.88 3.10 -32.49
C ARG A 72 11.37 2.49 -33.80
N PRO A 73 10.92 3.30 -34.77
CA PRO A 73 10.35 2.81 -36.02
C PRO A 73 11.25 1.82 -36.77
N GLU A 74 12.56 2.01 -36.71
CA GLU A 74 13.58 1.18 -37.34
C GLU A 74 13.66 -0.25 -36.79
N PHE A 75 13.13 -0.48 -35.57
CA PHE A 75 13.10 -1.78 -34.89
C PHE A 75 11.69 -2.34 -34.77
N SER A 76 10.72 -1.76 -35.46
CA SER A 76 9.33 -2.18 -35.43
C SER A 76 8.74 -2.23 -36.85
N GLN A 77 7.86 -3.21 -37.08
CA GLN A 77 7.14 -3.39 -38.34
C GLN A 77 5.65 -3.66 -38.09
N PRO A 78 4.76 -3.43 -39.07
CA PRO A 78 3.35 -3.81 -38.95
C PRO A 78 3.22 -5.29 -38.54
N ASP A 79 2.34 -5.58 -37.58
CA ASP A 79 2.07 -6.97 -37.18
C ASP A 79 1.24 -7.68 -38.28
N PRO A 80 1.79 -8.68 -38.98
CA PRO A 80 1.05 -9.38 -40.05
C PRO A 80 -0.12 -10.21 -39.50
N LYS A 81 -0.21 -10.40 -38.18
CA LYS A 81 -1.32 -11.10 -37.50
C LYS A 81 -2.30 -10.16 -36.85
N ALA A 82 -2.13 -8.83 -37.01
CA ALA A 82 -3.04 -7.86 -36.42
C ALA A 82 -4.43 -8.02 -37.09
N PRO A 83 -5.51 -8.00 -36.28
CA PRO A 83 -6.86 -7.97 -36.82
C PRO A 83 -7.11 -6.68 -37.64
N VAL A 84 -8.02 -6.72 -38.59
CA VAL A 84 -8.31 -5.59 -39.51
C VAL A 84 -8.66 -4.30 -38.75
N HIS A 85 -9.30 -4.42 -37.59
CA HIS A 85 -9.64 -3.28 -36.73
C HIS A 85 -8.47 -2.74 -35.90
N ASP A 86 -7.32 -3.41 -35.92
CA ASP A 86 -6.09 -3.03 -35.21
C ASP A 86 -4.88 -3.02 -36.17
N SER A 87 -5.09 -2.47 -37.38
CA SER A 87 -4.06 -2.40 -38.42
C SER A 87 -2.83 -1.55 -38.04
N GLY A 88 -2.93 -0.77 -36.98
CA GLY A 88 -1.81 0.01 -36.41
C GLY A 88 -0.89 -0.79 -35.49
N ARG A 89 -1.24 -2.03 -35.14
CA ARG A 89 -0.41 -2.88 -34.27
C ARG A 89 0.91 -3.21 -34.92
N ARG A 90 1.99 -3.08 -34.17
CA ARG A 90 3.35 -3.34 -34.64
C ARG A 90 3.97 -4.50 -33.86
N THR A 91 4.86 -5.24 -34.51
CA THR A 91 5.76 -6.21 -33.88
C THR A 91 7.18 -5.68 -33.92
N HIS A 92 7.98 -6.16 -33.01
CA HIS A 92 9.38 -5.78 -32.86
C HIS A 92 10.28 -6.82 -33.51
N PHE A 93 11.41 -6.36 -34.06
CA PHE A 93 12.40 -7.23 -34.64
C PHE A 93 13.81 -6.70 -34.41
N ILE A 94 14.76 -7.61 -34.43
CA ILE A 94 16.18 -7.26 -34.40
C ILE A 94 16.70 -7.36 -35.83
N PRO A 95 17.23 -6.28 -36.45
CA PRO A 95 17.76 -6.32 -37.80
C PRO A 95 18.90 -7.34 -37.94
N PRO A 96 19.07 -7.97 -39.11
CA PRO A 96 20.19 -8.88 -39.33
C PRO A 96 21.55 -8.24 -39.04
N GLY A 97 22.38 -8.93 -38.26
CA GLY A 97 23.69 -8.45 -37.84
C GLY A 97 23.72 -7.58 -36.61
N TYR A 98 22.54 -7.19 -36.06
CA TYR A 98 22.45 -6.51 -34.76
C TYR A 98 22.40 -7.53 -33.62
N GLU A 99 22.98 -7.17 -32.49
CA GLU A 99 23.00 -7.97 -31.27
C GLU A 99 22.35 -7.21 -30.14
N LYS A 100 21.45 -7.90 -29.38
CA LYS A 100 20.87 -7.34 -28.16
C LYS A 100 21.86 -7.54 -27.01
N ILE A 101 22.29 -6.45 -26.39
CA ILE A 101 23.26 -6.46 -25.29
C ILE A 101 22.79 -5.55 -24.16
N ASP A 102 23.21 -5.86 -22.94
CA ASP A 102 23.06 -4.98 -21.80
C ASP A 102 24.40 -4.23 -21.56
N VAL A 103 24.32 -2.93 -21.45
CA VAL A 103 25.50 -2.06 -21.23
C VAL A 103 25.28 -1.18 -20.01
N PRO A 104 26.33 -0.75 -19.30
CA PRO A 104 26.18 0.26 -18.25
C PRO A 104 25.47 1.51 -18.77
N ALA A 105 24.52 2.04 -18.02
CA ALA A 105 23.75 3.23 -18.41
C ALA A 105 24.66 4.42 -18.80
N ALA A 106 25.82 4.54 -18.15
CA ALA A 106 26.82 5.57 -18.43
C ALA A 106 27.42 5.51 -19.86
N MET A 107 27.18 4.42 -20.62
CA MET A 107 27.61 4.33 -22.02
C MET A 107 26.62 4.97 -23.00
N VAL A 108 25.38 5.20 -22.57
CA VAL A 108 24.29 5.69 -23.44
C VAL A 108 23.66 7.00 -22.97
N THR A 109 23.81 7.35 -21.70
CA THR A 109 23.28 8.58 -21.13
C THR A 109 24.22 9.20 -20.10
N THR A 110 24.11 10.49 -19.88
CA THR A 110 24.83 11.16 -18.79
C THR A 110 24.09 11.02 -17.47
N PHE A 111 24.81 11.14 -16.35
CA PHE A 111 24.17 11.12 -15.02
C PHE A 111 23.11 12.22 -14.87
N ALA A 112 23.33 13.39 -15.49
CA ALA A 112 22.38 14.49 -15.45
C ALA A 112 21.07 14.15 -16.21
N GLU A 113 21.17 13.62 -17.44
CA GLU A 113 20.00 13.19 -18.22
C GLU A 113 19.26 12.06 -17.56
N TRP A 114 19.99 11.03 -17.08
CA TRP A 114 19.41 9.90 -16.37
C TRP A 114 18.65 10.37 -15.12
N THR A 115 19.23 11.25 -14.30
CA THR A 115 18.59 11.76 -13.08
C THR A 115 17.33 12.55 -13.41
N GLN A 116 17.36 13.36 -14.50
CA GLN A 116 16.17 14.08 -14.98
C GLN A 116 15.05 13.11 -15.40
N GLY A 117 15.38 12.11 -16.19
CA GLY A 117 14.42 11.13 -16.68
C GLY A 117 13.85 10.25 -15.55
N TRP A 118 14.74 9.71 -14.71
CA TRP A 118 14.35 8.78 -13.66
C TRP A 118 13.49 9.40 -12.55
N TYR A 119 13.88 10.59 -12.09
CA TYR A 119 13.17 11.27 -10.98
C TYR A 119 12.16 12.33 -11.48
N GLY A 120 12.07 12.59 -12.78
CA GLY A 120 11.23 13.66 -13.34
C GLY A 120 11.64 15.06 -12.89
N MET A 121 12.91 15.24 -12.49
CA MET A 121 13.44 16.51 -11.98
C MET A 121 14.02 17.34 -13.12
N LYS A 122 13.78 18.66 -13.10
CA LYS A 122 14.43 19.57 -14.06
C LYS A 122 15.75 20.10 -13.54
N ALA A 123 16.68 20.33 -14.48
CA ALA A 123 17.99 20.88 -14.16
C ALA A 123 17.92 22.39 -13.97
N VAL A 124 18.57 22.88 -12.93
CA VAL A 124 18.84 24.31 -12.67
C VAL A 124 20.23 24.63 -13.19
N PRO A 125 20.37 25.54 -14.14
CA PRO A 125 21.67 25.96 -14.68
C PRO A 125 22.57 26.51 -13.59
N PHE A 126 23.89 26.42 -13.81
CA PHE A 126 24.85 26.97 -12.89
C PHE A 126 24.63 28.49 -12.65
N GLY A 127 24.60 28.87 -11.37
CA GLY A 127 24.35 30.23 -10.93
C GLY A 127 22.89 30.70 -10.93
N ALA A 128 21.95 29.84 -11.35
CA ALA A 128 20.52 30.13 -11.24
C ALA A 128 19.93 29.58 -9.92
N GLU A 129 18.80 30.15 -9.49
CA GLU A 129 18.02 29.65 -8.35
C GLU A 129 16.88 28.77 -8.82
N PRO A 130 16.52 27.70 -8.08
CA PRO A 130 15.40 26.83 -8.43
C PRO A 130 14.06 27.57 -8.25
N ASP A 131 13.17 27.48 -9.25
CA ASP A 131 11.78 27.93 -9.15
C ASP A 131 10.94 26.88 -8.41
N LYS A 132 10.96 26.92 -7.09
CA LYS A 132 10.23 26.00 -6.21
C LYS A 132 8.71 26.19 -6.22
N ALA A 133 8.21 27.30 -6.75
CA ALA A 133 6.79 27.52 -6.92
C ALA A 133 6.25 26.99 -8.27
N GLY A 134 7.15 26.83 -9.25
CA GLY A 134 6.85 26.41 -10.61
C GLY A 134 7.47 25.06 -10.97
N GLU A 135 8.38 25.07 -11.93
CA GLU A 135 8.90 23.85 -12.57
C GLU A 135 9.76 22.96 -11.66
N HIS A 136 10.29 23.50 -10.57
CA HIS A 136 11.11 22.81 -9.60
C HIS A 136 10.35 22.46 -8.31
N LYS A 137 9.00 22.49 -8.38
CA LYS A 137 8.14 22.31 -7.20
C LYS A 137 8.41 21.00 -6.46
N TYR A 138 8.61 19.89 -7.18
CA TYR A 138 8.77 18.56 -6.58
C TYR A 138 10.20 18.05 -6.52
N GLY A 139 11.13 18.84 -7.06
CA GLY A 139 12.56 18.54 -7.03
C GLY A 139 13.31 19.16 -8.19
N PHE A 140 14.63 19.16 -8.09
CA PHE A 140 15.51 19.78 -9.07
C PHE A 140 16.93 19.23 -8.99
N ILE A 141 17.69 19.45 -10.05
CA ILE A 141 19.09 19.06 -10.16
C ILE A 141 19.93 20.33 -10.29
N LEU A 142 20.83 20.58 -9.34
CA LEU A 142 21.80 21.67 -9.47
C LEU A 142 22.98 21.20 -10.31
N LEU A 143 23.32 21.97 -11.33
CA LEU A 143 24.47 21.72 -12.19
C LEU A 143 25.65 22.61 -11.83
N ASN A 144 26.87 22.14 -12.04
CA ASN A 144 28.07 22.97 -12.03
C ASN A 144 28.26 23.65 -13.38
N GLU A 145 29.29 24.50 -13.48
CA GLU A 145 29.63 25.24 -14.71
C GLU A 145 29.88 24.33 -15.93
N ALA A 146 30.36 23.11 -15.68
CA ALA A 146 30.60 22.09 -16.71
C ALA A 146 29.35 21.26 -17.07
N GLY A 147 28.18 21.53 -16.48
CA GLY A 147 26.94 20.79 -16.69
C GLY A 147 26.84 19.48 -15.93
N ASN A 148 27.77 19.20 -15.01
CA ASN A 148 27.68 17.98 -14.18
C ASN A 148 26.80 18.22 -12.96
N VAL A 149 26.14 17.15 -12.48
CA VAL A 149 25.28 17.17 -11.29
C VAL A 149 26.11 17.47 -10.03
N LEU A 150 25.79 18.58 -9.36
CA LEU A 150 26.24 18.90 -8.02
C LEU A 150 25.36 18.32 -6.95
N LYS A 151 24.04 18.46 -7.14
CA LYS A 151 23.01 17.93 -6.23
C LYS A 151 21.78 17.52 -7.00
N ALA A 152 21.18 16.42 -6.57
CA ALA A 152 19.83 16.00 -6.94
C ALA A 152 18.95 16.14 -5.69
N ILE A 153 18.03 17.09 -5.71
CA ILE A 153 17.18 17.45 -4.56
C ILE A 153 15.75 17.04 -4.84
N LYS A 154 15.21 16.15 -4.03
CA LYS A 154 13.78 15.85 -4.00
C LYS A 154 13.10 16.71 -2.95
N ARG A 155 12.01 17.38 -3.33
CA ARG A 155 11.14 18.08 -2.39
C ARG A 155 9.97 17.15 -2.05
N THR A 156 9.86 16.78 -0.79
CA THR A 156 8.87 15.81 -0.32
C THR A 156 8.60 15.99 1.16
N ASN A 157 7.49 15.45 1.63
CA ASN A 157 7.27 15.23 3.07
C ASN A 157 7.84 13.85 3.45
N PRO A 158 8.94 13.78 4.21
CA PRO A 158 9.55 12.49 4.61
C PRO A 158 8.62 11.62 5.46
N ASN A 159 7.64 12.22 6.12
CA ASN A 159 6.69 11.55 7.01
C ASN A 159 5.38 11.16 6.31
N LYS A 160 5.30 11.29 5.00
CA LYS A 160 4.08 11.06 4.23
C LYS A 160 3.48 9.68 4.51
N LYS A 161 2.15 9.65 4.67
CA LYS A 161 1.35 8.45 4.93
C LYS A 161 0.05 8.43 4.13
N TRP A 162 -0.40 9.57 3.57
CA TRP A 162 -1.64 9.68 2.83
C TRP A 162 -1.54 10.76 1.72
N ASP A 163 -2.26 10.55 0.63
CA ASP A 163 -2.43 11.50 -0.47
C ASP A 163 -3.80 12.21 -0.42
N TRP A 164 -4.83 11.53 0.09
CA TRP A 164 -6.11 12.11 0.48
C TRP A 164 -6.76 11.28 1.58
N TRP A 165 -7.78 11.86 2.25
CA TRP A 165 -8.55 11.18 3.27
C TRP A 165 -9.98 11.73 3.34
N GLU A 166 -10.90 10.96 3.93
CA GLU A 166 -12.26 11.38 4.23
C GLU A 166 -12.76 10.78 5.54
N PHE A 167 -13.77 11.45 6.15
CA PHE A 167 -14.44 10.91 7.33
C PHE A 167 -15.25 9.68 6.95
N GLY A 168 -15.05 8.56 7.66
CA GLY A 168 -15.74 7.30 7.44
C GLY A 168 -15.26 6.55 6.19
N GLY A 169 -15.56 7.06 5.01
CA GLY A 169 -15.18 6.45 3.73
C GLY A 169 -15.61 4.99 3.60
N ARG A 170 -14.66 4.09 3.33
CA ARG A 170 -14.89 2.64 3.25
C ARG A 170 -15.32 2.02 4.57
N TRP A 171 -15.02 2.67 5.69
CA TRP A 171 -15.34 2.22 7.05
C TRP A 171 -16.45 3.06 7.69
N SER A 172 -17.23 3.82 6.91
CA SER A 172 -18.33 4.64 7.44
C SER A 172 -19.27 3.81 8.31
N GLY A 173 -19.56 4.31 9.52
CA GLY A 173 -20.33 3.62 10.54
C GLY A 173 -19.53 2.59 11.34
N PHE A 174 -18.22 2.71 11.39
CA PHE A 174 -17.34 1.79 12.14
C PHE A 174 -17.69 1.73 13.63
N LEU A 175 -17.94 2.88 14.25
CA LEU A 175 -18.23 2.97 15.67
C LEU A 175 -19.69 2.60 15.95
N LYS A 176 -19.93 1.73 16.93
CA LYS A 176 -21.26 1.44 17.45
C LYS A 176 -21.54 2.33 18.66
N LEU A 177 -22.64 3.05 18.62
CA LEU A 177 -23.05 3.90 19.73
C LEU A 177 -23.81 3.11 20.82
N LYS A 178 -23.71 3.59 22.06
CA LYS A 178 -24.58 3.16 23.16
C LYS A 178 -26.03 3.60 22.91
N PRO A 179 -27.04 2.93 23.46
CA PRO A 179 -28.44 3.37 23.33
C PRO A 179 -28.63 4.80 23.81
N GLY A 180 -29.18 5.66 22.94
CA GLY A 180 -29.44 7.06 23.24
C GLY A 180 -28.24 8.00 23.12
N ALA A 181 -27.06 7.49 22.80
CA ALA A 181 -25.88 8.29 22.56
C ALA A 181 -25.89 8.95 21.17
N SER A 182 -25.07 10.00 21.01
CA SER A 182 -24.97 10.79 19.78
C SER A 182 -23.62 10.61 19.10
N GLY A 183 -23.62 10.69 17.79
CA GLY A 183 -22.42 10.68 16.95
C GLY A 183 -22.77 11.10 15.53
N GLU A 184 -21.75 11.33 14.73
CA GLU A 184 -21.89 11.76 13.34
C GLU A 184 -21.38 10.68 12.39
N LEU A 185 -22.08 10.45 11.29
CA LEU A 185 -21.61 9.60 10.19
C LEU A 185 -20.79 10.45 9.22
N GLY A 186 -19.67 9.93 8.80
CA GLY A 186 -18.90 10.45 7.70
C GLY A 186 -19.52 10.08 6.34
N ARG A 187 -18.81 10.40 5.30
CA ARG A 187 -19.21 10.07 3.93
C ARG A 187 -18.96 8.60 3.66
N ARG A 188 -19.94 7.92 3.07
CA ARG A 188 -19.77 6.53 2.65
C ARG A 188 -18.91 6.44 1.39
N GLY A 189 -17.89 5.60 1.43
CA GLY A 189 -17.04 5.31 0.27
C GLY A 189 -17.78 4.60 -0.87
N LEU A 190 -17.32 4.82 -2.11
CA LEU A 190 -18.04 4.41 -3.32
C LEU A 190 -17.93 2.92 -3.65
N MET A 191 -16.82 2.25 -3.32
CA MET A 191 -16.55 0.86 -3.71
C MET A 191 -15.86 0.05 -2.61
N GLY A 192 -16.18 -1.25 -2.54
CA GLY A 192 -15.54 -2.19 -1.59
C GLY A 192 -15.73 -1.79 -0.12
N SER A 193 -16.81 -1.10 0.17
CA SER A 193 -17.07 -0.49 1.46
C SER A 193 -17.41 -1.54 2.52
N CYS A 194 -16.76 -1.44 3.69
CA CYS A 194 -17.15 -2.10 4.93
C CYS A 194 -18.17 -1.28 5.71
N ALA A 195 -18.78 -0.26 5.10
CA ALA A 195 -19.67 0.68 5.74
C ALA A 195 -20.93 0.00 6.32
N ASP A 196 -21.31 0.44 7.51
CA ASP A 196 -22.54 0.03 8.21
C ASP A 196 -23.30 1.31 8.63
N ASP A 197 -24.24 1.72 7.82
CA ASP A 197 -25.08 2.90 8.05
C ASP A 197 -26.37 2.59 8.83
N SER A 198 -26.42 1.44 9.50
CA SER A 198 -27.54 1.07 10.38
C SER A 198 -27.68 2.06 11.56
N PRO A 199 -28.90 2.23 12.11
CA PRO A 199 -29.12 3.11 13.23
C PRO A 199 -28.18 2.80 14.43
N GLY A 200 -27.64 3.87 15.04
CA GLY A 200 -26.70 3.75 16.15
C GLY A 200 -25.25 3.51 15.74
N ARG A 201 -24.91 3.86 14.50
CA ARG A 201 -23.53 3.91 14.01
C ARG A 201 -23.02 5.34 13.87
N ALA A 202 -21.72 5.52 13.99
CA ALA A 202 -21.03 6.79 13.82
C ALA A 202 -19.59 6.58 13.32
N ASP A 203 -19.00 7.67 12.84
CA ASP A 203 -17.58 7.80 12.55
C ASP A 203 -16.90 8.82 13.44
N ILE A 204 -17.70 9.71 14.03
CA ILE A 204 -17.25 10.74 14.98
C ILE A 204 -18.14 10.66 16.22
N ALA A 205 -17.56 10.37 17.38
CA ALA A 205 -18.29 10.32 18.64
C ALA A 205 -17.34 10.53 19.84
N ARG A 206 -17.89 10.91 21.00
CA ARG A 206 -17.16 10.87 22.26
C ARG A 206 -16.93 9.43 22.69
N LYS A 207 -15.77 9.13 23.25
CA LYS A 207 -15.39 7.78 23.71
C LYS A 207 -16.46 7.18 24.63
N GLY A 208 -17.02 7.97 25.53
CA GLY A 208 -18.07 7.56 26.46
C GLY A 208 -19.39 7.17 25.80
N ASP A 209 -19.66 7.65 24.57
CA ASP A 209 -20.85 7.35 23.77
C ASP A 209 -20.69 6.08 22.91
N ILE A 210 -19.47 5.56 22.78
CA ILE A 210 -19.17 4.39 21.95
C ILE A 210 -19.31 3.10 22.77
N ASP A 211 -19.97 2.10 22.20
CA ASP A 211 -20.17 0.77 22.79
C ASP A 211 -19.04 -0.19 22.38
N PHE A 212 -17.81 0.12 22.77
CA PHE A 212 -16.64 -0.73 22.46
C PHE A 212 -16.81 -2.16 22.97
N GLU A 213 -17.36 -2.33 24.18
CA GLU A 213 -17.57 -3.68 24.73
C GLU A 213 -18.64 -4.44 23.95
N GLY A 214 -19.72 -3.78 23.53
CA GLY A 214 -20.71 -4.39 22.65
C GLY A 214 -20.15 -4.79 21.27
N MET A 215 -19.21 -4.02 20.71
CA MET A 215 -18.48 -4.38 19.48
C MET A 215 -17.63 -5.62 19.72
N ARG A 216 -16.83 -5.66 20.78
CA ARG A 216 -16.00 -6.81 21.16
C ARG A 216 -16.85 -8.07 21.41
N ASN A 217 -17.94 -7.94 22.15
CA ASN A 217 -18.84 -9.05 22.46
C ASN A 217 -19.49 -9.62 21.19
N LYS A 218 -20.00 -8.76 20.30
CA LYS A 218 -20.58 -9.18 19.01
C LYS A 218 -19.56 -9.98 18.18
N ALA A 219 -18.34 -9.48 18.07
CA ALA A 219 -17.27 -10.16 17.33
C ALA A 219 -16.94 -11.53 17.95
N GLY A 220 -16.84 -11.59 19.27
CA GLY A 220 -16.61 -12.85 19.99
C GLY A 220 -17.69 -13.88 19.78
N VAL A 221 -18.98 -13.48 19.82
CA VAL A 221 -20.12 -14.40 19.54
C VAL A 221 -20.03 -14.90 18.10
N GLN A 222 -19.82 -14.04 17.13
CA GLN A 222 -19.70 -14.42 15.72
C GLN A 222 -18.50 -15.35 15.47
N ALA A 223 -17.38 -15.10 16.15
CA ALA A 223 -16.21 -15.97 16.07
C ALA A 223 -16.49 -17.34 16.65
N ALA A 224 -17.15 -17.41 17.82
CA ALA A 224 -17.55 -18.68 18.43
C ALA A 224 -18.45 -19.50 17.50
N GLU A 225 -19.49 -18.88 16.94
CA GLU A 225 -20.39 -19.54 15.99
C GLU A 225 -19.67 -20.09 14.75
N ARG A 226 -18.72 -19.33 14.20
CA ARG A 226 -17.92 -19.77 13.04
C ARG A 226 -17.01 -20.94 13.40
N TRP A 227 -16.32 -20.84 14.54
CA TRP A 227 -15.40 -21.87 15.00
C TRP A 227 -16.16 -23.17 15.29
N ASP A 228 -17.26 -23.10 16.02
CA ASP A 228 -18.11 -24.26 16.34
C ASP A 228 -18.69 -24.93 15.08
N LYS A 229 -19.04 -24.14 14.06
CA LYS A 229 -19.48 -24.63 12.76
C LYS A 229 -18.39 -25.42 12.02
N VAL A 230 -17.14 -24.95 12.08
CA VAL A 230 -15.97 -25.64 11.49
C VAL A 230 -15.69 -26.92 12.27
N GLU A 231 -15.66 -26.88 13.59
CA GLU A 231 -15.47 -28.05 14.48
C GLU A 231 -16.49 -29.12 14.20
N GLN A 232 -17.78 -28.78 14.11
CA GLN A 232 -18.85 -29.71 13.77
C GLN A 232 -18.66 -30.33 12.39
N ALA A 233 -18.27 -29.56 11.40
CA ALA A 233 -18.09 -30.03 10.02
C ALA A 233 -16.89 -30.94 9.85
N THR A 234 -15.83 -30.72 10.61
CA THR A 234 -14.62 -31.55 10.58
C THR A 234 -14.65 -32.72 11.51
N GLY A 235 -15.63 -32.76 12.46
CA GLY A 235 -15.68 -33.74 13.52
C GLY A 235 -14.48 -33.70 14.46
N GLY A 236 -13.88 -32.52 14.64
CA GLY A 236 -12.67 -32.31 15.42
C GLY A 236 -11.38 -32.72 14.73
N LEU A 237 -11.43 -33.11 13.47
CA LEU A 237 -10.23 -33.44 12.70
C LEU A 237 -9.52 -32.16 12.27
N LEU A 238 -8.21 -32.13 12.51
CA LEU A 238 -7.33 -31.06 12.10
C LEU A 238 -6.73 -31.34 10.72
N TRP A 239 -6.20 -30.32 10.09
CA TRP A 239 -5.39 -30.39 8.86
C TRP A 239 -4.02 -29.75 9.09
N THR A 240 -3.08 -30.03 8.20
CA THR A 240 -1.77 -29.37 8.21
C THR A 240 -1.92 -27.99 7.58
N ASN A 241 -1.47 -26.94 8.26
CA ASN A 241 -1.55 -25.59 7.78
C ASN A 241 -0.74 -25.36 6.49
N TRP A 242 -1.09 -24.31 5.76
CA TRP A 242 -0.44 -23.97 4.49
C TRP A 242 1.08 -23.82 4.60
N GLU A 243 1.56 -23.15 5.63
CA GLU A 243 3.00 -22.89 5.80
C GLU A 243 3.79 -24.20 5.95
N SER A 244 3.28 -25.14 6.76
CA SER A 244 3.91 -26.45 6.94
C SER A 244 3.89 -27.30 5.66
N VAL A 245 2.79 -27.25 4.90
CA VAL A 245 2.70 -27.95 3.61
C VAL A 245 3.65 -27.34 2.60
N ARG A 246 3.71 -26.01 2.51
CA ARG A 246 4.62 -25.28 1.63
C ARG A 246 6.09 -25.59 1.94
N GLU A 247 6.42 -25.64 3.21
CA GLU A 247 7.80 -25.96 3.64
C GLU A 247 8.19 -27.40 3.30
N ALA A 248 7.27 -28.35 3.46
CA ALA A 248 7.50 -29.76 3.10
C ALA A 248 7.70 -29.98 1.59
N HIS A 249 7.18 -29.07 0.75
CA HIS A 249 7.26 -29.14 -0.71
C HIS A 249 8.06 -27.99 -1.30
N LYS A 250 9.18 -27.58 -0.65
CA LYS A 250 10.05 -26.51 -1.15
C LYS A 250 10.43 -26.72 -2.63
N GLY A 251 10.16 -25.67 -3.43
CA GLY A 251 10.45 -25.66 -4.87
C GLY A 251 9.32 -26.20 -5.76
N ASP A 252 8.29 -26.85 -5.22
CA ASP A 252 7.12 -27.32 -5.98
C ASP A 252 5.82 -26.77 -5.37
N ILE A 253 5.51 -25.54 -5.69
CA ILE A 253 4.35 -24.80 -5.17
C ILE A 253 3.02 -25.43 -5.63
N ASP A 254 2.99 -26.04 -6.81
CA ASP A 254 1.77 -26.63 -7.36
C ASP A 254 1.43 -27.94 -6.65
N THR A 255 2.44 -28.78 -6.37
CA THR A 255 2.26 -29.96 -5.50
C THR A 255 1.84 -29.54 -4.11
N ALA A 256 2.47 -28.52 -3.50
CA ALA A 256 2.07 -28.01 -2.19
C ALA A 256 0.60 -27.58 -2.15
N ARG A 257 0.15 -26.82 -3.15
CA ARG A 257 -1.26 -26.40 -3.29
C ARG A 257 -2.21 -27.59 -3.38
N ASN A 258 -1.89 -28.57 -4.23
CA ASN A 258 -2.69 -29.76 -4.41
C ASN A 258 -2.83 -30.55 -3.10
N VAL A 259 -1.71 -30.79 -2.39
CA VAL A 259 -1.71 -31.46 -1.08
C VAL A 259 -2.52 -30.69 -0.06
N TYR A 260 -2.33 -29.37 0.03
CA TYR A 260 -3.05 -28.53 1.00
C TYR A 260 -4.55 -28.55 0.75
N HIS A 261 -4.99 -28.41 -0.51
CA HIS A 261 -6.41 -28.36 -0.87
C HIS A 261 -7.10 -29.72 -0.87
N ALA A 262 -6.37 -30.83 -0.91
CA ALA A 262 -6.93 -32.19 -0.87
C ALA A 262 -7.23 -32.71 0.54
N GLN A 263 -6.81 -32.04 1.60
CA GLN A 263 -7.02 -32.46 2.97
C GLN A 263 -8.52 -32.47 3.31
N SER A 264 -9.08 -33.63 3.68
CA SER A 264 -10.51 -33.82 3.88
C SER A 264 -11.12 -32.89 4.94
N ALA A 265 -10.43 -32.70 6.07
CA ALA A 265 -10.90 -31.81 7.14
C ALA A 265 -10.91 -30.33 6.63
N LYS A 266 -9.87 -29.87 5.90
CA LYS A 266 -9.86 -28.55 5.28
C LYS A 266 -11.02 -28.37 4.30
N VAL A 267 -11.27 -29.35 3.43
CA VAL A 267 -12.40 -29.31 2.48
C VAL A 267 -13.73 -29.20 3.21
N ALA A 268 -13.92 -29.94 4.30
CA ALA A 268 -15.11 -29.86 5.12
C ALA A 268 -15.29 -28.47 5.77
N ALA A 269 -14.21 -27.89 6.31
CA ALA A 269 -14.19 -26.54 6.87
C ALA A 269 -14.59 -25.48 5.83
N CYS A 270 -13.94 -25.50 4.66
CA CYS A 270 -14.26 -24.58 3.56
C CYS A 270 -15.72 -24.68 3.12
N LYS A 271 -16.24 -25.91 2.98
CA LYS A 271 -17.65 -26.16 2.62
C LYS A 271 -18.61 -25.61 3.68
N ALA A 272 -18.29 -25.80 4.96
CA ALA A 272 -19.10 -25.28 6.04
C ALA A 272 -19.20 -23.76 6.04
N LEU A 273 -18.10 -23.09 5.73
CA LEU A 273 -18.05 -21.63 5.66
C LEU A 273 -18.61 -21.06 4.36
N GLY A 274 -18.84 -21.88 3.34
CA GLY A 274 -19.28 -21.44 2.01
C GLY A 274 -18.18 -20.75 1.21
N ASP A 275 -16.91 -20.94 1.57
CA ASP A 275 -15.75 -20.37 0.90
C ASP A 275 -14.78 -21.49 0.45
N PRO A 276 -14.90 -21.98 -0.80
CA PRO A 276 -14.09 -23.09 -1.29
C PRO A 276 -12.60 -22.74 -1.45
N TRP A 277 -12.27 -21.44 -1.49
CA TRP A 277 -10.89 -20.96 -1.71
C TRP A 277 -10.32 -20.27 -0.49
N GLY A 278 -11.13 -20.05 0.54
CA GLY A 278 -10.74 -19.27 1.72
C GLY A 278 -9.60 -19.86 2.52
N GLY A 279 -8.89 -18.98 3.19
CA GLY A 279 -7.99 -19.36 4.26
C GLY A 279 -8.80 -19.87 5.44
N VAL A 280 -8.51 -21.09 5.89
CA VAL A 280 -9.19 -21.68 7.04
C VAL A 280 -8.23 -22.04 8.16
N ASP A 281 -6.95 -21.73 7.99
CA ASP A 281 -5.91 -22.09 8.98
C ASP A 281 -6.07 -21.36 10.31
N GLU A 282 -6.79 -20.25 10.33
CA GLU A 282 -7.18 -19.54 11.55
C GLU A 282 -7.96 -20.43 12.54
N TYR A 283 -8.76 -21.39 12.03
CA TYR A 283 -9.53 -22.32 12.86
C TYR A 283 -8.71 -23.46 13.45
N LEU A 284 -7.41 -23.55 13.14
CA LEU A 284 -6.46 -24.40 13.85
C LEU A 284 -6.04 -23.79 15.21
N THR A 285 -6.34 -22.51 15.40
CA THR A 285 -6.16 -21.82 16.69
C THR A 285 -7.17 -22.36 17.71
N PRO A 286 -6.77 -22.60 18.97
CA PRO A 286 -7.70 -23.01 20.02
C PRO A 286 -8.89 -22.04 20.13
N ARG A 287 -10.08 -22.61 20.34
CA ARG A 287 -11.37 -21.90 20.32
C ARG A 287 -11.36 -20.57 21.11
N ASP A 288 -10.94 -20.64 22.36
CA ASP A 288 -10.98 -19.47 23.24
C ASP A 288 -9.98 -18.39 22.80
N GLN A 289 -8.84 -18.79 22.27
CA GLN A 289 -7.86 -17.87 21.72
C GLN A 289 -8.39 -17.21 20.43
N TYR A 290 -9.02 -17.99 19.54
CA TYR A 290 -9.64 -17.47 18.32
C TYR A 290 -10.74 -16.42 18.63
N ILE A 291 -11.59 -16.74 19.61
CA ILE A 291 -12.63 -15.81 20.08
C ILE A 291 -12.01 -14.53 20.66
N GLN A 292 -10.97 -14.67 21.47
CA GLN A 292 -10.29 -13.49 22.06
C GLN A 292 -9.64 -12.62 20.98
N GLN A 293 -8.96 -13.21 20.03
CA GLN A 293 -8.37 -12.47 18.90
C GLN A 293 -9.45 -11.71 18.10
N ALA A 294 -10.60 -12.30 17.85
CA ALA A 294 -11.72 -11.64 17.18
C ALA A 294 -12.27 -10.47 18.01
N ARG A 295 -12.39 -10.63 19.32
CA ARG A 295 -12.77 -9.54 20.24
C ARG A 295 -11.77 -8.38 20.15
N ASP A 296 -10.49 -8.69 20.28
CA ASP A 296 -9.41 -7.69 20.33
C ASP A 296 -9.25 -6.93 19.02
N SER A 297 -9.48 -7.58 17.87
CA SER A 297 -9.38 -6.94 16.56
C SER A 297 -10.59 -6.10 16.16
N SER A 298 -11.74 -6.29 16.80
CA SER A 298 -13.03 -5.73 16.34
C SER A 298 -13.15 -4.21 16.45
N THR A 299 -12.32 -3.59 17.25
CA THR A 299 -12.30 -2.14 17.51
C THR A 299 -11.03 -1.46 17.00
N VAL A 300 -10.17 -2.20 16.31
CA VAL A 300 -8.83 -1.77 15.90
C VAL A 300 -8.84 -1.30 14.46
N THR A 301 -8.19 -0.16 14.19
CA THR A 301 -7.88 0.33 12.85
C THR A 301 -6.43 0.01 12.48
N TYR A 302 -6.10 0.16 11.19
CA TYR A 302 -4.73 -0.06 10.71
C TYR A 302 -3.72 0.89 11.34
N ALA A 303 -4.12 2.15 11.53
CA ALA A 303 -3.31 3.17 12.18
C ALA A 303 -4.15 4.00 13.17
N LEU A 304 -3.47 4.71 14.03
CA LEU A 304 -4.05 5.72 14.91
C LEU A 304 -3.19 6.99 14.94
N VAL A 305 -3.85 8.12 15.19
CA VAL A 305 -3.19 9.41 15.39
C VAL A 305 -3.68 10.01 16.70
N LYS A 306 -2.74 10.43 17.54
CA LYS A 306 -3.01 11.13 18.80
C LYS A 306 -1.95 12.20 19.03
N ASP A 307 -2.36 13.42 19.35
CA ASP A 307 -1.44 14.56 19.56
C ASP A 307 -0.44 14.73 18.40
N SER A 308 -0.92 14.58 17.17
CA SER A 308 -0.13 14.56 15.92
C SER A 308 0.97 13.51 15.88
N GLN A 309 0.87 12.45 16.68
CA GLN A 309 1.77 11.30 16.62
C GLN A 309 1.08 10.16 15.88
N TRP A 310 1.73 9.66 14.83
CA TRP A 310 1.27 8.53 14.02
C TRP A 310 1.79 7.22 14.58
N ALA A 311 0.89 6.29 14.83
CA ALA A 311 1.23 4.90 15.09
C ALA A 311 0.46 4.01 14.12
N ALA A 312 1.10 2.98 13.59
CA ALA A 312 0.45 2.06 12.66
C ALA A 312 0.92 0.63 12.90
N ARG A 313 0.12 -0.32 12.45
CA ARG A 313 0.46 -1.73 12.46
C ARG A 313 1.71 -2.02 11.60
N GLY A 314 1.90 -1.28 10.50
CA GLY A 314 3.03 -1.39 9.59
C GLY A 314 3.10 -0.20 8.64
N GLU A 315 3.93 -0.30 7.60
CA GLU A 315 3.98 0.67 6.51
C GLU A 315 3.08 0.24 5.36
N MET A 316 2.02 1.01 5.11
CA MET A 316 1.11 0.77 3.99
C MET A 316 1.79 1.14 2.68
N GLY A 317 1.78 0.21 1.74
CA GLY A 317 2.27 0.40 0.38
C GLY A 317 1.15 0.22 -0.65
N TRP A 318 1.54 0.13 -1.90
CA TRP A 318 0.63 -0.04 -3.02
C TRP A 318 -0.12 -1.38 -2.96
N PHE A 319 -1.36 -1.40 -3.45
CA PHE A 319 -2.24 -2.58 -3.52
C PHE A 319 -2.56 -3.23 -2.16
N GLY A 320 -2.54 -2.45 -1.06
CA GLY A 320 -2.84 -2.98 0.28
C GLY A 320 -1.74 -3.85 0.87
N VAL A 321 -0.55 -3.84 0.26
CA VAL A 321 0.60 -4.57 0.82
C VAL A 321 1.21 -3.72 1.93
N SER A 322 1.28 -4.30 3.13
CA SER A 322 1.94 -3.69 4.28
C SER A 322 3.30 -4.34 4.52
N ARG A 323 4.26 -3.57 5.01
CA ARG A 323 5.62 -4.02 5.37
C ARG A 323 5.92 -3.66 6.81
N ASP A 324 6.94 -4.32 7.37
CA ASP A 324 7.44 -4.07 8.72
C ASP A 324 6.32 -4.10 9.78
N GLU A 325 5.38 -5.04 9.62
CA GLU A 325 4.23 -5.16 10.50
C GLU A 325 4.64 -5.63 11.91
N VAL A 326 4.11 -4.93 12.89
CA VAL A 326 4.07 -5.40 14.27
C VAL A 326 3.14 -6.61 14.35
N ALA A 327 3.46 -7.58 15.21
CA ALA A 327 2.58 -8.74 15.43
C ALA A 327 1.15 -8.27 15.76
N THR A 328 0.17 -8.89 15.09
CA THR A 328 -1.25 -8.46 15.17
C THR A 328 -1.75 -8.41 16.61
N ASP A 329 -1.43 -9.41 17.44
CA ASP A 329 -1.86 -9.45 18.84
C ASP A 329 -1.23 -8.33 19.67
N ASP A 330 0.03 -7.97 19.40
CA ASP A 330 0.69 -6.84 20.06
C ASP A 330 0.10 -5.49 19.67
N TRP A 331 -0.23 -5.31 18.38
CA TRP A 331 -0.90 -4.12 17.90
C TRP A 331 -2.28 -3.98 18.54
N ASN A 332 -3.11 -5.02 18.46
CA ASN A 332 -4.46 -5.03 19.02
C ASN A 332 -4.47 -4.76 20.52
N ARG A 333 -3.56 -5.38 21.27
CA ARG A 333 -3.43 -5.16 22.70
C ARG A 333 -3.10 -3.71 23.03
N LYS A 334 -2.04 -3.15 22.42
CA LYS A 334 -1.60 -1.75 22.66
C LYS A 334 -2.69 -0.75 22.27
N PHE A 335 -3.36 -1.01 21.15
CA PHE A 335 -4.46 -0.18 20.66
C PHE A 335 -5.62 -0.15 21.67
N ASN A 336 -6.08 -1.31 22.12
CA ASN A 336 -7.17 -1.42 23.09
C ASN A 336 -6.80 -0.82 24.44
N GLU A 337 -5.59 -1.08 24.95
CA GLU A 337 -5.08 -0.46 26.19
C GLU A 337 -5.13 1.08 26.12
N LEU A 338 -4.72 1.65 24.97
CA LEU A 338 -4.80 3.08 24.76
C LEU A 338 -6.26 3.58 24.77
N ILE A 339 -7.15 2.96 23.98
CA ILE A 339 -8.56 3.35 23.91
C ILE A 339 -9.22 3.26 25.30
N ASP A 340 -8.99 2.18 26.02
CA ASP A 340 -9.59 1.96 27.35
C ASP A 340 -9.10 3.00 28.38
N SER A 341 -7.87 3.52 28.21
CA SER A 341 -7.27 4.54 29.09
C SER A 341 -7.78 5.97 28.84
N LEU A 342 -8.45 6.23 27.70
CA LEU A 342 -8.91 7.57 27.35
C LEU A 342 -10.06 8.04 28.25
N PRO A 343 -10.15 9.35 28.59
CA PRO A 343 -11.33 9.95 29.19
C PRO A 343 -12.58 9.80 28.32
N ASP A 344 -13.76 9.72 28.94
CA ASP A 344 -15.02 9.52 28.23
C ASP A 344 -15.43 10.69 27.32
N ASP A 345 -14.95 11.90 27.60
CA ASP A 345 -15.17 13.09 26.79
C ASP A 345 -14.21 13.23 25.59
N THR A 346 -13.26 12.31 25.44
CA THR A 346 -12.33 12.30 24.31
C THR A 346 -13.07 12.07 23.00
N LEU A 347 -12.86 12.94 22.01
CA LEU A 347 -13.40 12.75 20.66
C LEU A 347 -12.62 11.64 19.95
N ILE A 348 -13.34 10.74 19.30
CA ILE A 348 -12.80 9.67 18.47
C ILE A 348 -13.37 9.81 17.07
N THR A 349 -12.50 9.82 16.09
CA THR A 349 -12.87 9.94 14.67
C THR A 349 -12.25 8.82 13.86
N VAL A 350 -13.05 8.17 13.02
CA VAL A 350 -12.59 7.17 12.05
C VAL A 350 -12.51 7.81 10.67
N ILE A 351 -11.38 7.65 10.02
CA ILE A 351 -11.14 8.15 8.67
C ILE A 351 -10.65 7.05 7.75
N ASP A 352 -10.94 7.22 6.48
CA ASP A 352 -10.41 6.45 5.35
C ASP A 352 -9.23 7.24 4.77
N CYS A 353 -8.02 6.70 4.89
CA CYS A 353 -6.83 7.24 4.24
C CYS A 353 -6.51 6.44 2.98
N HIS A 354 -6.01 7.15 1.98
CA HIS A 354 -5.56 6.64 0.70
C HIS A 354 -4.05 6.92 0.51
N ILE A 355 -3.35 6.00 -0.23
CA ILE A 355 -1.95 6.14 -0.66
C ILE A 355 -1.70 5.43 -1.98
#